data_ade5e10fe584f85cb6addc6c74aa72d7
#
_entry.id   ade5e10fe584f85cb6addc6c74aa72d7
#
_cell.length_a   1.000
_cell.length_b   1.000
_cell.length_c   1.000
_cell.angle_alpha   90.00
_cell.angle_beta   90.00
_cell.angle_gamma   90.00
#
_symmetry.space_group_name_H-M   'P 1'
#
loop_
_entity.id
_entity.type
_entity.pdbx_description
1 polymer ?
#
loop_
_entity_poly.entity_id
_entity_poly.type
_entity_poly.pdbx_seq_one_letter_code
_entity_poly.pdbx_strand_id
1 'polypeptide(L)'
;MHRKNRMAAIMLSACLIFLLCACGGGELSSNGKYRRLETFGSETFSIGFRNDDFVRYYVEAALKELTADGTIHSLAIQWFSEDTTTFSSDAEALDRIGDVPSRTLIVGLDGGAFPMSYADGEGYSGFDVDVARAVCERLGWAVKFLPIKSEDAYIE
;
A
#
# COMPACT_ATOMS: atom_id res chain seq x y z
N MET A 1 -1.62 50.78 39.00
CA MET A 1 -0.57 49.72 39.06
C MET A 1 -1.02 48.36 38.54
N HIS A 2 -2.30 48.02 38.46
CA HIS A 2 -2.82 46.71 38.03
C HIS A 2 -2.77 46.42 36.50
N ARG A 3 -2.72 47.48 35.66
CA ARG A 3 -2.80 47.30 34.19
C ARG A 3 -1.48 46.83 33.56
N LYS A 4 -0.33 47.21 34.12
CA LYS A 4 1.01 46.79 33.64
C LYS A 4 1.30 45.31 33.95
N ASN A 5 0.82 44.80 35.08
CA ASN A 5 1.03 43.40 35.47
C ASN A 5 0.19 42.43 34.65
N ARG A 6 -0.99 42.87 34.15
CA ARG A 6 -1.84 42.05 33.29
C ARG A 6 -1.25 41.88 31.87
N MET A 7 -0.62 42.92 31.33
CA MET A 7 0.06 42.84 30.03
C MET A 7 1.33 41.97 30.09
N ALA A 8 2.08 42.04 31.19
CA ALA A 8 3.25 41.17 31.40
C ALA A 8 2.86 39.70 31.51
N ALA A 9 1.75 39.38 32.20
CA ALA A 9 1.23 38.01 32.32
C ALA A 9 0.73 37.46 30.99
N ILE A 10 0.10 38.28 30.15
CA ILE A 10 -0.38 37.86 28.77
C ILE A 10 0.81 37.64 27.86
N MET A 11 1.86 38.47 27.90
CA MET A 11 3.07 38.28 27.12
C MET A 11 3.83 37.01 27.54
N LEU A 12 3.92 36.73 28.84
CA LEU A 12 4.58 35.50 29.32
C LEU A 12 3.81 34.24 28.94
N SER A 13 2.47 34.28 28.95
CA SER A 13 1.61 33.18 28.51
C SER A 13 1.72 32.93 26.99
N ALA A 14 1.81 33.99 26.19
CA ALA A 14 2.00 33.88 24.73
C ALA A 14 3.38 33.30 24.39
N CYS A 15 4.45 33.68 25.10
CA CYS A 15 5.78 33.07 24.92
C CYS A 15 5.82 31.59 25.31
N LEU A 16 5.09 31.19 26.35
CA LEU A 16 5.04 29.77 26.75
C LEU A 16 4.32 28.90 25.74
N ILE A 17 3.29 29.44 25.09
CA ILE A 17 2.56 28.70 24.00
C ILE A 17 3.42 28.56 22.76
N PHE A 18 4.29 29.53 22.43
CA PHE A 18 5.21 29.44 21.30
C PHE A 18 6.37 28.45 21.53
N LEU A 19 6.76 28.22 22.77
CA LEU A 19 7.81 27.26 23.14
C LEU A 19 7.30 25.80 23.08
N LEU A 20 5.99 25.57 23.12
CA LEU A 20 5.39 24.23 22.99
C LEU A 20 5.08 23.81 21.54
N CYS A 21 5.19 24.73 20.56
CA CYS A 21 4.94 24.45 19.14
C CYS A 21 6.21 24.15 18.34
N ALA A 22 7.39 24.09 18.96
CA ALA A 22 8.67 23.83 18.30
C ALA A 22 9.16 22.37 18.45
N CYS A 23 8.26 21.42 18.62
CA CYS A 23 8.56 19.99 18.46
C CYS A 23 7.76 19.43 17.29
N GLY A 24 8.09 19.93 16.08
CA GLY A 24 7.75 19.28 14.84
C GLY A 24 8.88 18.35 14.43
N GLY A 25 8.60 17.09 14.21
CA GLY A 25 9.57 16.10 13.77
C GLY A 25 9.86 15.06 14.85
N GLY A 26 8.83 14.42 15.37
CA GLY A 26 9.00 13.24 16.21
C GLY A 26 9.51 12.09 15.35
N GLU A 27 10.84 11.89 15.31
CA GLU A 27 11.33 10.54 15.10
C GLU A 27 10.60 9.65 16.10
N LEU A 28 9.96 8.59 15.58
CA LEU A 28 9.39 7.54 16.42
C LEU A 28 10.50 7.06 17.36
N SER A 29 10.44 7.52 18.60
CA SER A 29 11.31 7.05 19.67
C SER A 29 11.03 5.55 19.83
N SER A 30 11.84 4.73 19.19
CA SER A 30 11.97 3.34 19.59
C SER A 30 12.33 3.38 21.08
N ASN A 31 11.71 2.54 21.89
CA ASN A 31 11.91 2.43 23.35
C ASN A 31 13.34 2.00 23.74
N GLY A 32 14.35 2.62 23.15
CA GLY A 32 15.75 2.55 23.52
C GLY A 32 16.48 1.23 23.25
N LYS A 33 15.80 0.18 22.83
CA LYS A 33 16.39 -1.15 22.63
C LYS A 33 17.04 -1.34 21.25
N TYR A 34 16.56 -0.60 20.24
CA TYR A 34 17.06 -0.68 18.86
C TYR A 34 17.28 0.71 18.30
N ARG A 35 18.35 0.89 17.51
CA ARG A 35 18.66 2.10 16.78
C ARG A 35 18.77 1.75 15.30
N ARG A 36 18.09 2.51 14.44
CA ARG A 36 18.31 2.40 12.99
C ARG A 36 19.73 2.90 12.69
N LEU A 37 20.55 2.04 12.11
CA LEU A 37 21.94 2.37 11.75
C LEU A 37 22.02 2.88 10.32
N GLU A 38 21.24 2.28 9.40
CA GLU A 38 21.30 2.60 7.98
C GLU A 38 19.95 2.25 7.33
N THR A 39 19.61 2.95 6.25
CA THR A 39 18.47 2.62 5.38
C THR A 39 19.06 2.05 4.08
N PHE A 40 18.76 0.78 3.79
CA PHE A 40 19.08 0.18 2.51
C PHE A 40 18.20 0.78 1.41
N GLY A 41 18.65 0.67 0.14
CA GLY A 41 17.89 1.19 -0.99
C GLY A 41 16.47 0.63 -1.07
N SER A 42 15.58 1.36 -1.75
CA SER A 42 14.22 0.90 -2.02
C SER A 42 14.21 -0.11 -3.15
N GLU A 43 13.41 -1.17 -3.01
CA GLU A 43 13.09 -2.09 -4.10
C GLU A 43 11.73 -1.73 -4.68
N THR A 44 11.57 -1.90 -6.00
CA THR A 44 10.29 -1.69 -6.68
C THR A 44 9.74 -3.04 -7.11
N PHE A 45 8.54 -3.35 -6.66
CA PHE A 45 7.79 -4.53 -7.07
C PHE A 45 6.80 -4.17 -8.17
N SER A 46 6.60 -5.08 -9.12
CA SER A 46 5.73 -4.87 -10.26
C SER A 46 4.91 -6.13 -10.56
N ILE A 47 3.74 -5.94 -11.16
CA ILE A 47 2.90 -7.04 -11.62
C ILE A 47 3.32 -7.38 -13.06
N GLY A 48 3.76 -8.61 -13.28
CA GLY A 48 4.09 -9.13 -14.61
C GLY A 48 2.89 -9.75 -15.31
N PHE A 49 2.78 -9.55 -16.61
CA PHE A 49 1.80 -10.20 -17.48
C PHE A 49 2.50 -10.84 -18.67
N ARG A 50 1.88 -11.87 -19.24
CA ARG A 50 2.34 -12.42 -20.52
C ARG A 50 2.23 -11.37 -21.62
N ASN A 51 3.15 -11.41 -22.57
CA ASN A 51 3.04 -10.57 -23.76
C ASN A 51 1.71 -10.84 -24.46
N ASP A 52 1.09 -9.77 -24.97
CA ASP A 52 -0.18 -9.79 -25.70
C ASP A 52 -1.39 -10.35 -24.91
N ASP A 53 -1.30 -10.50 -23.58
CA ASP A 53 -2.44 -10.90 -22.76
C ASP A 53 -3.33 -9.68 -22.43
N PHE A 54 -4.55 -9.71 -22.98
CA PHE A 54 -5.56 -8.67 -22.73
C PHE A 54 -5.99 -8.59 -21.25
N VAL A 55 -5.70 -9.60 -20.43
CA VAL A 55 -5.95 -9.59 -18.98
C VAL A 55 -5.37 -8.36 -18.30
N ARG A 56 -4.22 -7.90 -18.77
CA ARG A 56 -3.55 -6.71 -18.26
C ARG A 56 -4.48 -5.50 -18.23
N TYR A 57 -5.26 -5.26 -19.26
CA TYR A 57 -6.15 -4.09 -19.34
C TYR A 57 -7.25 -4.11 -18.28
N TYR A 58 -7.84 -5.28 -18.04
CA TYR A 58 -8.87 -5.45 -17.00
C TYR A 58 -8.30 -5.30 -15.60
N VAL A 59 -7.16 -5.92 -15.32
CA VAL A 59 -6.48 -5.83 -14.03
C VAL A 59 -6.04 -4.39 -13.75
N GLU A 60 -5.47 -3.72 -14.75
CA GLU A 60 -5.07 -2.31 -14.63
C GLU A 60 -6.26 -1.39 -14.34
N ALA A 61 -7.38 -1.59 -15.02
CA ALA A 61 -8.60 -0.81 -14.78
C ALA A 61 -9.16 -1.06 -13.37
N ALA A 62 -9.22 -2.33 -12.94
CA ALA A 62 -9.65 -2.67 -11.59
C ALA A 62 -8.73 -2.06 -10.51
N LEU A 63 -7.42 -2.09 -10.71
CA LEU A 63 -6.45 -1.46 -9.79
C LEU A 63 -6.66 0.04 -9.68
N LYS A 64 -6.94 0.73 -10.80
CA LYS A 64 -7.23 2.17 -10.80
C LYS A 64 -8.47 2.51 -9.98
N GLU A 65 -9.54 1.72 -10.10
CA GLU A 65 -10.75 1.90 -9.30
C GLU A 65 -10.53 1.58 -7.83
N LEU A 66 -9.83 0.48 -7.51
CA LEU A 66 -9.48 0.10 -6.14
C LEU A 66 -8.54 1.14 -5.48
N THR A 67 -7.76 1.85 -6.28
CA THR A 67 -6.97 2.97 -5.80
C THR A 67 -7.85 4.18 -5.54
N ALA A 68 -8.83 4.44 -6.42
CA ALA A 68 -9.74 5.58 -6.32
C ALA A 68 -10.67 5.47 -5.10
N ASP A 69 -11.11 4.27 -4.74
CA ASP A 69 -11.99 4.04 -3.59
C ASP A 69 -11.25 3.82 -2.26
N GLY A 70 -9.91 3.82 -2.29
CA GLY A 70 -9.06 3.67 -1.10
C GLY A 70 -8.81 2.23 -0.64
N THR A 71 -9.25 1.23 -1.39
CA THR A 71 -9.01 -0.19 -1.07
C THR A 71 -7.50 -0.50 -1.06
N ILE A 72 -6.76 -0.07 -2.08
CA ILE A 72 -5.30 -0.26 -2.16
C ILE A 72 -4.60 0.43 -1.00
N HIS A 73 -4.99 1.67 -0.68
CA HIS A 73 -4.46 2.39 0.48
C HIS A 73 -4.66 1.60 1.78
N SER A 74 -5.88 1.07 2.00
CA SER A 74 -6.19 0.31 3.20
C SER A 74 -5.36 -0.97 3.32
N LEU A 75 -5.15 -1.69 2.21
CA LEU A 75 -4.30 -2.87 2.16
C LEU A 75 -2.82 -2.51 2.44
N ALA A 76 -2.33 -1.41 1.86
CA ALA A 76 -0.96 -0.96 2.10
C ALA A 76 -0.73 -0.61 3.58
N ILE A 77 -1.66 0.11 4.19
CA ILE A 77 -1.59 0.41 5.63
C ILE A 77 -1.63 -0.86 6.48
N GLN A 78 -2.48 -1.83 6.13
CA GLN A 78 -2.57 -3.11 6.84
C GLN A 78 -1.25 -3.88 6.83
N TRP A 79 -0.57 -3.95 5.68
CA TRP A 79 0.63 -4.78 5.51
C TRP A 79 1.94 -4.05 5.82
N PHE A 80 2.01 -2.74 5.56
CA PHE A 80 3.26 -1.97 5.65
C PHE A 80 3.22 -0.84 6.69
N SER A 81 2.05 -0.55 7.28
CA SER A 81 1.80 0.61 8.14
C SER A 81 1.96 1.96 7.44
N GLU A 82 2.24 1.97 6.16
CA GLU A 82 2.34 3.16 5.30
C GLU A 82 1.93 2.79 3.87
N ASP A 83 1.47 3.76 3.10
CA ASP A 83 1.14 3.56 1.70
C ASP A 83 2.28 4.07 0.80
N THR A 84 3.04 3.14 0.27
CA THR A 84 4.12 3.39 -0.70
C THR A 84 3.73 2.96 -2.11
N THR A 85 2.45 2.65 -2.35
CA THR A 85 1.97 2.23 -3.66
C THR A 85 1.98 3.38 -4.66
N THR A 86 2.17 3.07 -5.94
CA THR A 86 2.26 4.05 -7.02
C THR A 86 1.22 3.80 -8.12
N PHE A 87 0.13 3.08 -7.80
CA PHE A 87 -0.95 2.85 -8.75
C PHE A 87 -1.68 4.15 -9.08
N SER A 88 -2.00 4.36 -10.35
CA SER A 88 -2.82 5.50 -10.75
C SER A 88 -4.28 5.31 -10.34
N SER A 89 -4.97 6.40 -10.04
CA SER A 89 -6.36 6.41 -9.56
C SER A 89 -7.31 6.84 -10.67
N ASP A 90 -8.41 6.11 -10.86
CA ASP A 90 -9.46 6.42 -11.82
C ASP A 90 -10.73 5.63 -11.47
N ALA A 91 -11.76 6.32 -10.96
CA ALA A 91 -12.99 5.70 -10.47
C ALA A 91 -13.92 5.13 -11.58
N GLU A 92 -13.65 5.43 -12.85
CA GLU A 92 -14.48 5.01 -13.99
C GLU A 92 -13.67 4.18 -15.00
N ALA A 93 -12.58 3.57 -14.55
CA ALA A 93 -11.65 2.88 -15.45
C ALA A 93 -12.29 1.65 -16.12
N LEU A 94 -13.11 0.90 -15.41
CA LEU A 94 -13.81 -0.27 -15.93
C LEU A 94 -14.92 0.11 -16.90
N ASP A 95 -15.64 1.19 -16.66
CA ASP A 95 -16.70 1.67 -17.56
C ASP A 95 -16.17 1.96 -18.97
N ARG A 96 -14.90 2.39 -19.07
CA ARG A 96 -14.26 2.70 -20.36
C ARG A 96 -13.82 1.49 -21.16
N ILE A 97 -13.61 0.35 -20.53
CA ILE A 97 -13.20 -0.87 -21.24
C ILE A 97 -14.38 -1.78 -21.62
N GLY A 98 -15.58 -1.47 -21.14
CA GLY A 98 -16.81 -2.18 -21.48
C GLY A 98 -16.94 -3.53 -20.75
N ASP A 99 -17.56 -4.50 -21.43
CA ASP A 99 -17.89 -5.79 -20.83
C ASP A 99 -16.67 -6.56 -20.35
N VAL A 100 -16.70 -6.99 -19.09
CA VAL A 100 -15.66 -7.81 -18.47
C VAL A 100 -16.04 -9.29 -18.64
N PRO A 101 -15.28 -10.09 -19.40
CA PRO A 101 -15.60 -11.50 -19.58
C PRO A 101 -15.35 -12.28 -18.28
N SER A 102 -16.24 -13.22 -17.96
CA SER A 102 -16.06 -14.11 -16.82
C SER A 102 -14.84 -15.03 -17.02
N ARG A 103 -13.96 -15.13 -16.02
CA ARG A 103 -12.77 -15.99 -16.05
C ARG A 103 -12.25 -16.36 -14.69
N THR A 104 -11.27 -17.26 -14.65
CA THR A 104 -10.41 -17.50 -13.49
C THR A 104 -9.03 -16.90 -13.77
N LEU A 105 -8.60 -15.97 -12.90
CA LEU A 105 -7.24 -15.45 -12.94
C LEU A 105 -6.30 -16.44 -12.25
N ILE A 106 -5.23 -16.80 -12.93
CA ILE A 106 -4.15 -17.62 -12.36
C ILE A 106 -3.00 -16.66 -12.01
N VAL A 107 -2.66 -16.60 -10.72
CA VAL A 107 -1.61 -15.73 -10.19
C VAL A 107 -0.47 -16.60 -9.71
N GLY A 108 0.70 -16.44 -10.34
CA GLY A 108 1.95 -17.00 -9.85
C GLY A 108 2.53 -16.12 -8.74
N LEU A 109 2.95 -16.71 -7.64
CA LEU A 109 3.57 -15.97 -6.54
C LEU A 109 4.63 -16.81 -5.81
N ASP A 110 5.59 -16.12 -5.19
CA ASP A 110 6.60 -16.72 -4.35
C ASP A 110 6.05 -16.87 -2.93
N GLY A 111 5.89 -18.10 -2.47
CA GLY A 111 5.37 -18.40 -1.13
C GLY A 111 6.35 -18.12 0.02
N GLY A 112 7.50 -17.51 -0.23
CA GLY A 112 8.53 -17.15 0.76
C GLY A 112 8.82 -15.65 0.88
N ALA A 113 8.08 -14.80 0.18
CA ALA A 113 8.35 -13.35 0.06
C ALA A 113 7.50 -12.49 1.03
N PHE A 114 7.53 -12.78 2.34
CA PHE A 114 6.85 -11.94 3.35
C PHE A 114 7.38 -10.49 3.31
N PRO A 115 6.52 -9.46 3.42
CA PRO A 115 5.06 -9.47 3.60
C PRO A 115 4.26 -9.46 2.29
N MET A 116 4.93 -9.56 1.13
CA MET A 116 4.29 -9.51 -0.19
C MET A 116 3.45 -10.76 -0.45
N SER A 117 4.06 -11.95 -0.32
CA SER A 117 3.37 -13.23 -0.44
C SER A 117 4.07 -14.32 0.36
N TYR A 118 3.32 -15.14 1.08
CA TYR A 118 3.87 -16.26 1.84
C TYR A 118 2.84 -17.38 1.99
N ALA A 119 3.34 -18.60 2.20
CA ALA A 119 2.49 -19.75 2.47
C ALA A 119 1.86 -19.63 3.85
N ASP A 120 0.54 -19.84 3.96
CA ASP A 120 -0.23 -19.79 5.20
C ASP A 120 -1.21 -20.99 5.24
N GLY A 121 -0.85 -22.00 6.00
CA GLY A 121 -1.57 -23.26 6.02
C GLY A 121 -1.57 -23.94 4.64
N GLU A 122 -2.77 -24.22 4.10
CA GLU A 122 -2.94 -24.79 2.76
C GLU A 122 -3.08 -23.70 1.66
N GLY A 123 -2.88 -22.43 2.01
CA GLY A 123 -3.09 -21.29 1.11
C GLY A 123 -1.94 -20.29 1.13
N TYR A 124 -2.27 -19.08 0.70
CA TYR A 124 -1.34 -17.95 0.64
C TYR A 124 -1.94 -16.72 1.29
N SER A 125 -1.09 -15.90 1.89
CA SER A 125 -1.38 -14.61 2.51
C SER A 125 -0.32 -13.59 2.11
N GLY A 126 -0.62 -12.30 2.28
CA GLY A 126 0.28 -11.20 1.95
C GLY A 126 -0.37 -10.11 1.12
N PHE A 127 0.33 -9.00 0.96
CA PHE A 127 -0.17 -7.84 0.20
C PHE A 127 -0.57 -8.21 -1.23
N ASP A 128 0.29 -8.91 -1.97
CA ASP A 128 0.02 -9.31 -3.37
C ASP A 128 -1.21 -10.22 -3.48
N VAL A 129 -1.39 -11.10 -2.48
CA VAL A 129 -2.52 -12.03 -2.41
C VAL A 129 -3.83 -11.28 -2.20
N ASP A 130 -3.84 -10.31 -1.28
CA ASP A 130 -5.03 -9.52 -0.97
C ASP A 130 -5.36 -8.54 -2.12
N VAL A 131 -4.36 -7.94 -2.77
CA VAL A 131 -4.56 -7.14 -3.98
C VAL A 131 -5.15 -7.99 -5.11
N ALA A 132 -4.62 -9.20 -5.36
CA ALA A 132 -5.14 -10.08 -6.40
C ALA A 132 -6.59 -10.52 -6.12
N ARG A 133 -6.93 -10.78 -4.85
CA ARG A 133 -8.32 -11.07 -4.44
C ARG A 133 -9.23 -9.88 -4.67
N ALA A 134 -8.83 -8.68 -4.26
CA ALA A 134 -9.61 -7.45 -4.44
C ALA A 134 -9.85 -7.15 -5.94
N VAL A 135 -8.84 -7.32 -6.78
CA VAL A 135 -8.93 -7.18 -8.23
C VAL A 135 -9.93 -8.18 -8.81
N CYS A 136 -9.84 -9.45 -8.43
CA CYS A 136 -10.76 -10.48 -8.92
C CYS A 136 -12.19 -10.25 -8.44
N GLU A 137 -12.37 -9.81 -7.20
CA GLU A 137 -13.68 -9.44 -6.67
C GLU A 137 -14.29 -8.28 -7.48
N ARG A 138 -13.51 -7.23 -7.76
CA ARG A 138 -13.94 -6.08 -8.58
C ARG A 138 -14.34 -6.49 -10.00
N LEU A 139 -13.64 -7.45 -10.60
CA LEU A 139 -13.89 -7.96 -11.96
C LEU A 139 -14.96 -9.05 -12.01
N GLY A 140 -15.44 -9.57 -10.87
CA GLY A 140 -16.31 -10.75 -10.83
C GLY A 140 -15.61 -12.03 -11.27
N TRP A 141 -14.29 -12.12 -11.10
CA TRP A 141 -13.46 -13.26 -11.46
C TRP A 141 -13.18 -14.19 -10.28
N ALA A 142 -12.96 -15.47 -10.57
CA ALA A 142 -12.32 -16.36 -9.61
C ALA A 142 -10.80 -16.16 -9.64
N VAL A 143 -10.11 -16.40 -8.51
CA VAL A 143 -8.65 -16.39 -8.43
C VAL A 143 -8.10 -17.75 -8.04
N LYS A 144 -6.97 -18.14 -8.65
CA LYS A 144 -6.20 -19.32 -8.29
C LYS A 144 -4.74 -18.94 -8.15
N PHE A 145 -4.13 -19.26 -7.01
CA PHE A 145 -2.71 -19.02 -6.75
C PHE A 145 -1.89 -20.27 -7.08
N LEU A 146 -0.75 -20.06 -7.73
CA LEU A 146 0.22 -21.11 -8.00
C LEU A 146 1.59 -20.69 -7.46
N PRO A 147 2.30 -21.60 -6.76
CA PRO A 147 3.67 -21.35 -6.37
C PRO A 147 4.56 -21.28 -7.60
N ILE A 148 5.34 -20.21 -7.72
CA ILE A 148 6.42 -20.11 -8.69
C ILE A 148 7.69 -19.72 -7.93
N LYS A 149 8.85 -20.10 -8.46
CA LYS A 149 10.10 -19.51 -8.01
C LYS A 149 10.29 -18.21 -8.76
N SER A 150 10.74 -17.16 -8.06
CA SER A 150 10.97 -15.85 -8.67
C SER A 150 11.94 -15.89 -9.85
N GLU A 151 12.91 -16.78 -9.81
CA GLU A 151 13.85 -17.05 -10.92
C GLU A 151 13.21 -17.66 -12.16
N ASP A 152 12.07 -18.36 -12.01
CA ASP A 152 11.34 -19.00 -13.12
C ASP A 152 10.33 -18.03 -13.77
N ALA A 153 9.97 -16.94 -13.11
CA ALA A 153 8.93 -16.01 -13.57
C ALA A 153 9.30 -15.23 -14.87
N TYR A 154 10.58 -15.20 -15.22
CA TYR A 154 11.10 -14.44 -16.35
C TYR A 154 11.42 -15.30 -17.60
N ILE A 155 11.13 -16.60 -17.57
CA ILE A 155 11.59 -17.54 -18.59
C ILE A 155 10.49 -17.87 -19.64
N GLU A 156 9.24 -17.42 -19.46
CA GLU A 156 8.15 -17.70 -20.41
C GLU A 156 7.70 -16.50 -21.24
#